data_4151efb10db24784e5f2d192bfd66e1f
#
_entry.id   4151efb10db24784e5f2d192bfd66e1f
#
_cell.length_a   1.000
_cell.length_b   1.000
_cell.length_c   1.000
_cell.angle_alpha   90.00
_cell.angle_beta   90.00
_cell.angle_gamma   90.00
#
_symmetry.space_group_name_H-M   'P 1'
#
loop_
_entity.id
_entity.type
_entity.pdbx_description
1 polymer ?
#
loop_
_entity_poly.entity_id
_entity_poly.type
_entity_poly.pdbx_seq_one_letter_code
_entity_poly.pdbx_strand_id
1 'polypeptide(L)'
;RDGAAGGRCDNCAGTRYTAAVDSAAVDAARDRLQRPGLDISPRLQWPTGMAKVGIELSGRIIDGPATGRVIGRLTDLGWGVRLRRLLEAPDEPVPADVLAATVAVLAAWSWETRPVAVMGLDSSTHPVLIGSLVEGLAAVGRLRNLGTLRYRGDRRPVTAANSAYRVLALHASWVEPDLDGVVGPILLVDDETDTGWTFTMAARVLRRAGADARIGPRHIAR
;
A
#
# COMPACT_ATOMS: atom_id res chain seq x y z
N ARG A 1 32.63 4.20 -39.43
CA ARG A 1 33.62 3.62 -38.49
C ARG A 1 33.30 2.15 -38.38
N ASP A 2 34.05 1.33 -39.07
CA ASP A 2 34.00 -0.11 -38.95
C ASP A 2 34.57 -0.47 -37.58
N GLY A 3 33.70 -0.60 -36.59
CA GLY A 3 34.11 -1.06 -35.27
C GLY A 3 34.44 -2.54 -35.35
N ALA A 4 35.71 -2.89 -35.11
CA ALA A 4 36.10 -4.27 -34.94
C ALA A 4 35.20 -4.95 -33.90
N ALA A 5 34.77 -6.19 -34.19
CA ALA A 5 33.94 -6.96 -33.25
C ALA A 5 34.65 -7.11 -31.90
N GLY A 6 34.15 -6.46 -30.87
CA GLY A 6 34.78 -6.41 -29.54
C GLY A 6 34.67 -7.71 -28.74
N GLY A 7 34.02 -8.73 -29.26
CA GLY A 7 33.87 -10.06 -28.66
C GLY A 7 33.11 -10.10 -27.31
N ARG A 8 32.57 -8.97 -26.87
CA ARG A 8 31.93 -8.83 -25.53
C ARG A 8 30.41 -8.76 -25.53
N CYS A 9 29.80 -8.63 -26.71
CA CYS A 9 28.31 -8.64 -26.82
C CYS A 9 27.89 -9.84 -27.69
N ASP A 10 26.62 -10.19 -27.59
CA ASP A 10 26.05 -11.34 -28.31
C ASP A 10 26.20 -11.22 -29.83
N ASN A 11 26.12 -9.99 -30.37
CA ASN A 11 26.37 -9.73 -31.80
C ASN A 11 27.81 -10.01 -32.25
N CYS A 12 28.78 -9.83 -31.36
CA CYS A 12 30.19 -10.02 -31.68
C CYS A 12 30.69 -11.43 -31.39
N ALA A 13 30.12 -12.08 -30.36
CA ALA A 13 30.59 -13.38 -29.86
C ALA A 13 29.70 -14.56 -30.27
N GLY A 14 28.59 -14.30 -30.96
CA GLY A 14 27.52 -15.26 -31.17
C GLY A 14 26.74 -15.54 -29.87
N THR A 15 25.81 -16.48 -29.90
CA THR A 15 25.00 -16.85 -28.76
C THR A 15 25.85 -17.39 -27.62
N ARG A 16 26.01 -16.61 -26.55
CA ARG A 16 26.76 -17.01 -25.33
C ARG A 16 25.98 -17.94 -24.43
N TYR A 17 24.66 -17.89 -24.53
CA TYR A 17 23.77 -18.63 -23.66
C TYR A 17 23.02 -19.68 -24.46
N THR A 18 22.81 -20.82 -23.88
CA THR A 18 21.92 -21.83 -24.44
C THR A 18 20.50 -21.30 -24.52
N ALA A 19 19.83 -21.53 -25.65
CA ALA A 19 18.38 -21.25 -25.78
C ALA A 19 17.52 -22.26 -25.02
N ALA A 20 18.10 -23.39 -24.62
CA ALA A 20 17.40 -24.38 -23.82
C ALA A 20 17.35 -23.92 -22.36
N VAL A 21 16.16 -23.61 -21.89
CA VAL A 21 15.89 -23.24 -20.47
C VAL A 21 15.22 -24.45 -19.80
N ASP A 22 15.74 -24.84 -18.67
CA ASP A 22 15.13 -25.88 -17.84
C ASP A 22 13.75 -25.41 -17.35
N SER A 23 12.72 -26.24 -17.57
CA SER A 23 11.34 -25.93 -17.17
C SER A 23 11.20 -25.72 -15.66
N ALA A 24 11.93 -26.47 -14.84
CA ALA A 24 11.93 -26.29 -13.38
C ALA A 24 12.53 -24.93 -12.99
N ALA A 25 13.56 -24.46 -13.69
CA ALA A 25 14.12 -23.13 -13.46
C ALA A 25 13.14 -22.01 -13.87
N VAL A 26 12.40 -22.20 -14.96
CA VAL A 26 11.33 -21.27 -15.38
C VAL A 26 10.22 -21.18 -14.35
N ASP A 27 9.75 -22.33 -13.85
CA ASP A 27 8.68 -22.39 -12.84
C ASP A 27 9.14 -21.76 -11.52
N ALA A 28 10.34 -22.06 -11.05
CA ALA A 28 10.92 -21.43 -9.86
C ALA A 28 11.07 -19.90 -10.01
N ALA A 29 11.48 -19.43 -11.19
CA ALA A 29 11.56 -17.99 -11.48
C ALA A 29 10.17 -17.34 -11.49
N ARG A 30 9.17 -17.99 -12.11
CA ARG A 30 7.78 -17.54 -12.13
C ARG A 30 7.20 -17.44 -10.71
N ASP A 31 7.36 -18.48 -9.90
CA ASP A 31 6.88 -18.52 -8.52
C ASP A 31 7.51 -17.39 -7.70
N ARG A 32 8.80 -17.12 -7.90
CA ARG A 32 9.50 -16.03 -7.22
C ARG A 32 8.97 -14.66 -7.64
N LEU A 33 8.73 -14.44 -8.93
CA LEU A 33 8.18 -13.19 -9.46
C LEU A 33 6.73 -12.97 -9.05
N GLN A 34 5.96 -14.04 -8.88
CA GLN A 34 4.55 -14.00 -8.48
C GLN A 34 4.34 -13.98 -6.96
N ARG A 35 5.40 -14.08 -6.16
CA ARG A 35 5.26 -14.03 -4.71
C ARG A 35 4.82 -12.64 -4.26
N PRO A 36 3.64 -12.50 -3.64
CA PRO A 36 3.18 -11.21 -3.17
C PRO A 36 3.91 -10.80 -1.90
N GLY A 37 4.10 -9.49 -1.70
CA GLY A 37 4.56 -8.93 -0.44
C GLY A 37 5.87 -8.15 -0.55
N LEU A 38 5.76 -6.82 -0.44
CA LEU A 38 6.89 -5.90 -0.31
C LEU A 38 6.65 -5.00 0.90
N ASP A 39 7.71 -4.69 1.63
CA ASP A 39 7.63 -3.78 2.76
C ASP A 39 7.58 -2.32 2.31
N ILE A 40 6.78 -1.51 3.02
CA ILE A 40 6.71 -0.07 2.85
C ILE A 40 7.10 0.59 4.17
N SER A 41 8.17 1.37 4.12
CA SER A 41 8.60 2.16 5.27
C SER A 41 7.64 3.32 5.53
N PRO A 42 7.28 3.59 6.79
CA PRO A 42 6.48 4.76 7.14
C PRO A 42 7.28 6.06 6.94
N ARG A 43 6.59 7.18 6.85
CA ARG A 43 7.22 8.50 6.94
C ARG A 43 7.74 8.72 8.36
N LEU A 44 9.00 9.13 8.47
CA LEU A 44 9.65 9.35 9.77
C LEU A 44 9.71 10.81 10.19
N GLN A 45 9.57 11.73 9.21
CA GLN A 45 9.69 13.17 9.45
C GLN A 45 8.61 13.94 8.69
N TRP A 46 8.13 15.01 9.31
CA TRP A 46 7.26 15.98 8.66
C TRP A 46 8.03 16.72 7.56
N PRO A 47 7.35 17.15 6.48
CA PRO A 47 8.00 17.89 5.42
C PRO A 47 8.52 19.25 5.94
N THR A 48 9.59 19.73 5.34
CA THR A 48 9.99 21.11 5.53
C THR A 48 8.95 22.07 4.96
N GLY A 49 8.76 23.23 5.61
CA GLY A 49 7.81 24.24 5.13
C GLY A 49 6.37 24.05 5.61
N MET A 50 6.09 23.16 6.56
CA MET A 50 4.74 23.00 7.13
C MET A 50 4.19 24.30 7.73
N ALA A 51 5.02 25.09 8.42
CA ALA A 51 4.62 26.39 8.93
C ALA A 51 4.20 27.39 7.83
N LYS A 52 4.78 27.29 6.61
CA LYS A 52 4.42 28.14 5.47
C LYS A 52 2.99 27.83 4.94
N VAL A 53 2.50 26.64 5.20
CA VAL A 53 1.11 26.24 4.85
C VAL A 53 0.16 26.31 6.05
N GLY A 54 0.57 26.95 7.15
CA GLY A 54 -0.26 27.20 8.33
C GLY A 54 -0.47 25.97 9.24
N ILE A 55 0.41 24.96 9.18
CA ILE A 55 0.31 23.76 9.99
C ILE A 55 1.53 23.64 10.91
N GLU A 56 1.29 23.56 12.22
CA GLU A 56 2.33 23.41 13.24
C GLU A 56 2.73 21.94 13.43
N LEU A 57 3.32 21.35 12.38
CA LEU A 57 3.89 20.01 12.41
C LEU A 57 5.34 20.08 11.93
N SER A 58 6.27 19.59 12.74
CA SER A 58 7.70 19.61 12.42
C SER A 58 8.45 18.46 13.07
N GLY A 59 9.65 18.19 12.60
CA GLY A 59 10.53 17.18 13.18
C GLY A 59 10.03 15.73 12.94
N ARG A 60 10.25 14.87 13.92
CA ARG A 60 9.94 13.43 13.83
C ARG A 60 8.45 13.17 13.96
N ILE A 61 7.94 12.27 13.14
CA ILE A 61 6.57 11.76 13.23
C ILE A 61 6.53 10.65 14.29
N ILE A 62 5.77 10.88 15.36
CA ILE A 62 5.62 9.93 16.49
C ILE A 62 4.27 9.21 16.48
N ASP A 63 3.30 9.77 15.76
CA ASP A 63 1.91 9.31 15.66
C ASP A 63 1.56 8.75 14.28
N GLY A 64 2.59 8.38 13.51
CA GLY A 64 2.45 7.76 12.20
C GLY A 64 2.15 6.25 12.25
N PRO A 65 1.97 5.63 11.08
CA PRO A 65 1.76 4.20 10.97
C PRO A 65 3.05 3.41 11.22
N ALA A 66 2.91 2.13 11.54
CA ALA A 66 4.03 1.18 11.49
C ALA A 66 4.47 0.88 10.05
N THR A 67 5.53 0.08 9.87
CA THR A 67 5.90 -0.46 8.55
C THR A 67 4.71 -1.17 7.93
N GLY A 68 4.45 -0.90 6.67
CA GLY A 68 3.36 -1.51 5.91
C GLY A 68 3.83 -2.53 4.89
N ARG A 69 2.87 -3.14 4.18
CA ARG A 69 3.15 -4.07 3.09
C ARG A 69 2.21 -3.84 1.90
N VAL A 70 2.66 -4.18 0.71
CA VAL A 70 1.85 -4.22 -0.53
C VAL A 70 1.94 -5.60 -1.16
N ILE A 71 0.98 -5.93 -2.02
CA ILE A 71 1.09 -7.13 -2.87
C ILE A 71 2.29 -7.00 -3.80
N GLY A 72 2.45 -5.84 -4.46
CA GLY A 72 3.53 -5.57 -5.39
C GLY A 72 3.56 -4.11 -5.84
N ARG A 73 4.54 -3.76 -6.67
CA ARG A 73 4.59 -2.47 -7.36
C ARG A 73 3.88 -2.57 -8.69
N LEU A 74 3.30 -1.46 -9.15
CA LEU A 74 2.68 -1.40 -10.48
C LEU A 74 3.67 -1.67 -11.62
N THR A 75 4.98 -1.50 -11.37
CA THR A 75 6.07 -1.77 -12.33
C THR A 75 6.61 -3.20 -12.26
N ASP A 76 6.16 -4.02 -11.31
CA ASP A 76 6.66 -5.39 -11.17
C ASP A 76 6.20 -6.28 -12.31
N LEU A 77 7.06 -7.23 -12.73
CA LEU A 77 6.77 -8.19 -13.81
C LEU A 77 5.70 -9.22 -13.39
N GLY A 78 5.61 -9.53 -12.10
CA GLY A 78 4.61 -10.47 -11.55
C GLY A 78 3.25 -9.80 -11.36
N TRP A 79 3.03 -9.27 -10.17
CA TRP A 79 1.75 -8.66 -9.80
C TRP A 79 1.44 -7.33 -10.49
N GLY A 80 2.45 -6.58 -10.97
CA GLY A 80 2.25 -5.23 -11.49
C GLY A 80 1.24 -5.15 -12.63
N VAL A 81 1.25 -6.09 -13.58
CA VAL A 81 0.28 -6.12 -14.70
C VAL A 81 -1.14 -6.37 -14.18
N ARG A 82 -1.29 -7.29 -13.22
CA ARG A 82 -2.60 -7.63 -12.63
C ARG A 82 -3.18 -6.46 -11.84
N LEU A 83 -2.32 -5.79 -11.04
CA LEU A 83 -2.71 -4.65 -10.23
C LEU A 83 -3.09 -3.42 -11.08
N ARG A 84 -2.33 -3.11 -12.14
CA ARG A 84 -2.70 -2.04 -13.08
C ARG A 84 -4.07 -2.28 -13.69
N ARG A 85 -4.32 -3.50 -14.20
CA ARG A 85 -5.63 -3.85 -14.77
C ARG A 85 -6.75 -3.73 -13.77
N LEU A 86 -6.51 -4.06 -12.50
CA LEU A 86 -7.50 -3.89 -11.44
C LEU A 86 -7.83 -2.43 -11.21
N LEU A 87 -6.81 -1.56 -11.13
CA LEU A 87 -6.99 -0.13 -10.85
C LEU A 87 -7.48 0.68 -12.07
N GLU A 88 -7.33 0.16 -13.28
CA GLU A 88 -7.85 0.77 -14.51
C GLU A 88 -9.27 0.29 -14.87
N ALA A 89 -9.73 -0.79 -14.24
CA ALA A 89 -11.06 -1.36 -14.46
C ALA A 89 -12.15 -0.56 -13.73
N PRO A 90 -13.43 -0.73 -14.10
CA PRO A 90 -14.54 -0.26 -13.29
C PRO A 90 -14.45 -0.76 -11.85
N ASP A 91 -14.98 0.04 -10.91
CA ASP A 91 -14.97 -0.32 -9.49
C ASP A 91 -15.89 -1.51 -9.22
N GLU A 92 -15.30 -2.61 -8.82
CA GLU A 92 -15.97 -3.88 -8.54
C GLU A 92 -15.45 -4.50 -7.23
N PRO A 93 -16.15 -5.47 -6.64
CA PRO A 93 -15.65 -6.19 -5.47
C PRO A 93 -14.27 -6.80 -5.71
N VAL A 94 -13.48 -6.90 -4.63
CA VAL A 94 -12.12 -7.44 -4.69
C VAL A 94 -12.10 -8.83 -5.32
N PRO A 95 -11.32 -9.08 -6.39
CA PRO A 95 -11.18 -10.41 -6.99
C PRO A 95 -10.56 -11.40 -6.01
N ALA A 96 -10.98 -12.66 -6.10
CA ALA A 96 -10.56 -13.72 -5.18
C ALA A 96 -9.02 -13.92 -5.14
N ASP A 97 -8.35 -13.79 -6.29
CA ASP A 97 -6.89 -13.87 -6.39
C ASP A 97 -6.18 -12.73 -5.65
N VAL A 98 -6.72 -11.52 -5.71
CA VAL A 98 -6.20 -10.35 -5.01
C VAL A 98 -6.42 -10.45 -3.50
N LEU A 99 -7.62 -10.89 -3.09
CA LEU A 99 -7.90 -11.15 -1.68
C LEU A 99 -6.96 -12.24 -1.12
N ALA A 100 -6.80 -13.33 -1.85
CA ALA A 100 -5.91 -14.42 -1.46
C ALA A 100 -4.45 -13.96 -1.34
N ALA A 101 -3.97 -13.16 -2.29
CA ALA A 101 -2.64 -12.56 -2.24
C ALA A 101 -2.47 -11.63 -1.03
N THR A 102 -3.49 -10.81 -0.74
CA THR A 102 -3.50 -9.93 0.44
C THR A 102 -3.43 -10.76 1.72
N VAL A 103 -4.22 -11.82 1.83
CA VAL A 103 -4.18 -12.75 2.98
C VAL A 103 -2.83 -13.42 3.11
N ALA A 104 -2.21 -13.86 2.01
CA ALA A 104 -0.87 -14.47 2.02
C ALA A 104 0.20 -13.48 2.53
N VAL A 105 0.14 -12.22 2.09
CA VAL A 105 1.02 -11.16 2.62
C VAL A 105 0.79 -10.93 4.12
N LEU A 106 -0.46 -11.01 4.61
CA LEU A 106 -0.80 -10.89 6.04
C LEU A 106 -0.28 -12.08 6.84
N ALA A 107 -0.43 -13.28 6.33
CA ALA A 107 0.02 -14.50 6.99
C ALA A 107 1.56 -14.58 7.11
N ALA A 108 2.26 -14.09 6.08
CA ALA A 108 3.73 -14.05 6.06
C ALA A 108 4.34 -12.89 6.88
N TRP A 109 3.53 -12.04 7.51
CA TRP A 109 4.03 -10.92 8.28
C TRP A 109 4.36 -11.34 9.72
N SER A 110 5.56 -11.00 10.16
CA SER A 110 5.98 -11.16 11.55
C SER A 110 5.31 -10.10 12.42
N TRP A 111 4.09 -10.38 12.86
CA TRP A 111 3.35 -9.48 13.74
C TRP A 111 3.95 -9.44 15.13
N GLU A 112 4.32 -8.28 15.61
CA GLU A 112 4.62 -8.10 17.03
C GLU A 112 3.34 -8.23 17.88
N THR A 113 2.25 -7.63 17.40
CA THR A 113 0.90 -7.79 17.93
C THR A 113 -0.08 -7.85 16.76
N ARG A 114 -0.91 -8.89 16.71
CA ARG A 114 -1.91 -9.04 15.64
C ARG A 114 -2.97 -7.94 15.71
N PRO A 115 -3.45 -7.44 14.58
CA PRO A 115 -4.56 -6.50 14.57
C PRO A 115 -5.84 -7.14 15.13
N VAL A 116 -6.64 -6.33 15.80
CA VAL A 116 -7.96 -6.72 16.33
C VAL A 116 -9.09 -6.24 15.42
N ALA A 117 -8.81 -5.26 14.59
CA ALA A 117 -9.78 -4.64 13.69
C ALA A 117 -9.15 -4.29 12.35
N VAL A 118 -9.97 -4.07 11.34
CA VAL A 118 -9.60 -3.61 10.01
C VAL A 118 -10.46 -2.43 9.59
N MET A 119 -9.84 -1.43 8.95
CA MET A 119 -10.48 -0.23 8.42
C MET A 119 -9.90 0.09 7.05
N GLY A 120 -10.74 0.34 6.06
CA GLY A 120 -10.34 0.86 4.76
C GLY A 120 -10.10 2.36 4.81
N LEU A 121 -9.31 2.89 3.88
CA LEU A 121 -9.32 4.31 3.58
C LEU A 121 -10.36 4.58 2.51
N ASP A 122 -11.12 5.65 2.67
CA ASP A 122 -12.13 6.04 1.68
C ASP A 122 -11.45 6.32 0.34
N SER A 123 -11.89 5.62 -0.71
CA SER A 123 -11.40 5.79 -2.08
C SER A 123 -12.43 6.49 -2.93
N SER A 124 -12.01 7.51 -3.70
CA SER A 124 -12.88 8.19 -4.66
C SER A 124 -13.04 7.42 -5.97
N THR A 125 -12.15 6.48 -6.25
CA THR A 125 -12.09 5.72 -7.49
C THR A 125 -12.58 4.28 -7.31
N HIS A 126 -12.28 3.66 -6.16
CA HIS A 126 -12.55 2.24 -5.91
C HIS A 126 -13.22 1.97 -4.54
N PRO A 127 -14.33 2.64 -4.19
CA PRO A 127 -14.99 2.45 -2.91
C PRO A 127 -15.56 1.02 -2.73
N VAL A 128 -16.02 0.36 -3.80
CA VAL A 128 -16.54 -1.02 -3.75
C VAL A 128 -15.39 -2.01 -3.53
N LEU A 129 -14.28 -1.83 -4.23
CA LEU A 129 -13.06 -2.62 -4.04
C LEU A 129 -12.58 -2.57 -2.59
N ILE A 130 -12.45 -1.37 -2.02
CA ILE A 130 -11.98 -1.19 -0.64
C ILE A 130 -12.98 -1.79 0.36
N GLY A 131 -14.28 -1.53 0.20
CA GLY A 131 -15.32 -2.07 1.08
C GLY A 131 -15.29 -3.59 1.13
N SER A 132 -15.29 -4.24 -0.03
CA SER A 132 -15.26 -5.71 -0.13
C SER A 132 -13.93 -6.31 0.34
N LEU A 133 -12.81 -5.61 0.15
CA LEU A 133 -11.51 -6.04 0.69
C LEU A 133 -11.53 -6.02 2.23
N VAL A 134 -12.05 -4.96 2.83
CA VAL A 134 -12.22 -4.86 4.30
C VAL A 134 -13.10 -5.99 4.83
N GLU A 135 -14.23 -6.26 4.19
CA GLU A 135 -15.13 -7.36 4.55
C GLU A 135 -14.44 -8.71 4.46
N GLY A 136 -13.76 -9.00 3.36
CA GLY A 136 -13.01 -10.23 3.15
C GLY A 136 -11.91 -10.44 4.20
N LEU A 137 -11.14 -9.38 4.51
CA LEU A 137 -10.09 -9.43 5.52
C LEU A 137 -10.65 -9.58 6.94
N ALA A 138 -11.76 -8.93 7.24
CA ALA A 138 -12.46 -9.08 8.52
C ALA A 138 -12.91 -10.53 8.73
N ALA A 139 -13.52 -11.14 7.71
CA ALA A 139 -13.99 -12.52 7.75
C ALA A 139 -12.85 -13.52 7.93
N VAL A 140 -11.81 -13.47 7.08
CA VAL A 140 -10.67 -14.40 7.13
C VAL A 140 -9.84 -14.21 8.40
N GLY A 141 -9.57 -12.97 8.78
CA GLY A 141 -8.74 -12.60 9.94
C GLY A 141 -9.47 -12.66 11.27
N ARG A 142 -10.79 -12.82 11.27
CA ARG A 142 -11.68 -12.65 12.45
C ARG A 142 -11.45 -11.30 13.12
N LEU A 143 -11.35 -10.25 12.31
CA LEU A 143 -11.13 -8.88 12.75
C LEU A 143 -12.47 -8.15 12.86
N ARG A 144 -12.56 -7.19 13.79
CA ARG A 144 -13.70 -6.27 13.81
C ARG A 144 -13.66 -5.41 12.55
N ASN A 145 -14.73 -5.43 11.76
CA ASN A 145 -14.87 -4.56 10.59
C ASN A 145 -15.29 -3.16 11.08
N LEU A 146 -14.45 -2.15 10.82
CA LEU A 146 -14.71 -0.74 11.17
C LEU A 146 -15.16 0.07 9.94
N GLY A 147 -15.44 -0.58 8.81
CA GLY A 147 -15.80 0.10 7.57
C GLY A 147 -14.64 0.89 6.98
N THR A 148 -14.93 2.10 6.51
CA THR A 148 -13.95 3.00 5.92
C THR A 148 -13.81 4.31 6.70
N LEU A 149 -12.59 4.79 6.84
CA LEU A 149 -12.30 6.12 7.37
C LEU A 149 -12.70 7.16 6.32
N ARG A 150 -13.77 7.90 6.59
CA ARG A 150 -14.40 8.79 5.63
C ARG A 150 -13.76 10.16 5.57
N TYR A 151 -13.73 10.75 4.38
CA TYR A 151 -13.37 12.15 4.18
C TYR A 151 -14.54 13.08 4.54
N ARG A 152 -14.19 14.31 4.96
CA ARG A 152 -15.12 15.41 5.10
C ARG A 152 -15.26 16.11 3.74
N GLY A 153 -16.44 16.06 3.15
CA GLY A 153 -16.71 16.63 1.84
C GLY A 153 -16.17 15.81 0.67
N ASP A 154 -16.06 16.43 -0.50
CA ASP A 154 -15.59 15.77 -1.71
C ASP A 154 -14.07 15.54 -1.67
N ARG A 155 -13.66 14.29 -1.77
CA ARG A 155 -12.26 13.94 -1.95
C ARG A 155 -11.81 14.36 -3.34
N ARG A 156 -10.92 15.33 -3.41
CA ARG A 156 -10.22 15.65 -4.66
C ARG A 156 -8.86 14.96 -4.67
N PRO A 157 -8.42 14.44 -5.83
CA PRO A 157 -7.07 13.91 -5.96
C PRO A 157 -6.05 14.95 -5.49
N VAL A 158 -5.16 14.56 -4.58
CA VAL A 158 -4.10 15.44 -4.10
C VAL A 158 -2.98 15.49 -5.13
N THR A 159 -3.12 16.33 -6.13
CA THR A 159 -2.12 16.54 -7.20
C THR A 159 -0.99 17.48 -6.79
N ALA A 160 -0.88 17.80 -5.50
CA ALA A 160 0.09 18.77 -4.99
C ALA A 160 1.54 18.35 -5.28
N ALA A 161 2.30 19.29 -5.83
CA ALA A 161 3.68 19.08 -6.29
C ALA A 161 4.67 18.76 -5.15
N ASN A 162 4.38 19.15 -3.91
CA ASN A 162 5.27 18.90 -2.78
C ASN A 162 4.55 18.31 -1.55
N SER A 163 5.33 17.71 -0.67
CA SER A 163 4.82 17.00 0.50
C SER A 163 4.06 17.89 1.49
N ALA A 164 4.44 19.17 1.67
CA ALA A 164 3.76 20.06 2.62
C ALA A 164 2.32 20.35 2.17
N TYR A 165 2.10 20.61 0.88
CA TYR A 165 0.75 20.80 0.32
C TYR A 165 -0.06 19.49 0.32
N ARG A 166 0.59 18.33 0.14
CA ARG A 166 -0.09 17.02 0.28
C ARG A 166 -0.59 16.82 1.71
N VAL A 167 0.24 17.11 2.70
CA VAL A 167 -0.18 17.05 4.11
C VAL A 167 -1.28 18.07 4.41
N LEU A 168 -1.19 19.29 3.89
CA LEU A 168 -2.22 20.31 4.04
C LEU A 168 -3.59 19.81 3.51
N ALA A 169 -3.60 19.24 2.32
CA ALA A 169 -4.83 18.71 1.71
C ALA A 169 -5.45 17.55 2.50
N LEU A 170 -4.64 16.80 3.25
CA LEU A 170 -5.08 15.70 4.10
C LEU A 170 -5.34 16.12 5.56
N HIS A 171 -4.87 17.32 5.94
CA HIS A 171 -5.04 17.83 7.30
C HIS A 171 -6.51 18.22 7.53
N ALA A 172 -7.07 17.74 8.64
CA ALA A 172 -8.47 17.95 9.02
C ALA A 172 -9.53 17.45 8.00
N SER A 173 -9.11 16.66 7.00
CA SER A 173 -9.99 16.16 5.95
C SER A 173 -10.74 14.88 6.32
N TRP A 174 -10.51 14.34 7.50
CA TRP A 174 -11.11 13.08 7.94
C TRP A 174 -12.24 13.29 8.94
N VAL A 175 -13.25 12.44 8.86
CA VAL A 175 -14.26 12.29 9.93
C VAL A 175 -13.63 11.45 11.02
N GLU A 176 -13.69 11.92 12.26
CA GLU A 176 -13.21 11.15 13.41
C GLU A 176 -14.00 9.84 13.52
N PRO A 177 -13.35 8.68 13.54
CA PRO A 177 -14.05 7.41 13.61
C PRO A 177 -14.47 7.10 15.05
N ASP A 178 -15.58 6.38 15.17
CA ASP A 178 -15.96 5.76 16.44
C ASP A 178 -15.15 4.47 16.64
N LEU A 179 -14.29 4.46 17.64
CA LEU A 179 -13.43 3.34 18.03
C LEU A 179 -13.83 2.71 19.36
N ASP A 180 -15.07 2.94 19.83
CA ASP A 180 -15.53 2.41 21.11
C ASP A 180 -15.36 0.88 21.17
N GLY A 181 -14.78 0.41 22.28
CA GLY A 181 -14.48 -1.01 22.51
C GLY A 181 -13.40 -1.62 21.60
N VAL A 182 -12.66 -0.82 20.83
CA VAL A 182 -11.49 -1.29 20.06
C VAL A 182 -10.23 -1.15 20.89
N VAL A 183 -9.74 -2.27 21.43
CA VAL A 183 -8.49 -2.30 22.21
C VAL A 183 -7.45 -3.12 21.46
N GLY A 184 -6.47 -2.45 20.85
CA GLY A 184 -5.37 -3.08 20.11
C GLY A 184 -5.13 -2.47 18.74
N PRO A 185 -4.20 -3.06 17.95
CA PRO A 185 -3.81 -2.53 16.65
C PRO A 185 -4.94 -2.62 15.61
N ILE A 186 -5.05 -1.58 14.78
CA ILE A 186 -5.97 -1.52 13.65
C ILE A 186 -5.19 -1.71 12.36
N LEU A 187 -5.67 -2.59 11.49
CA LEU A 187 -5.16 -2.78 10.14
C LEU A 187 -5.80 -1.74 9.22
N LEU A 188 -5.00 -0.80 8.71
CA LEU A 188 -5.44 0.14 7.66
C LEU A 188 -5.21 -0.44 6.27
N VAL A 189 -6.19 -0.28 5.38
CA VAL A 189 -6.19 -0.82 4.02
C VAL A 189 -6.52 0.27 3.01
N ASP A 190 -5.80 0.28 1.89
CA ASP A 190 -6.03 1.19 0.73
C ASP A 190 -5.80 0.43 -0.58
N ASP A 191 -6.24 1.00 -1.70
CA ASP A 191 -6.00 0.46 -3.05
C ASP A 191 -4.58 0.74 -3.54
N GLU A 192 -4.09 1.97 -3.40
CA GLU A 192 -2.79 2.41 -3.90
C GLU A 192 -2.07 3.35 -2.94
N THR A 193 -0.74 3.32 -2.93
CA THR A 193 0.09 4.34 -2.28
C THR A 193 1.23 4.81 -3.16
N ASP A 194 1.46 6.11 -3.19
CA ASP A 194 2.62 6.76 -3.80
C ASP A 194 3.58 7.27 -2.70
N THR A 195 3.15 8.25 -1.93
CA THR A 195 4.02 8.95 -0.99
C THR A 195 3.86 8.53 0.46
N GLY A 196 2.82 7.79 0.79
CA GLY A 196 2.50 7.34 2.15
C GLY A 196 1.91 8.43 3.06
N TRP A 197 1.66 9.66 2.57
CA TRP A 197 1.06 10.73 3.39
C TRP A 197 -0.37 10.43 3.80
N THR A 198 -1.16 9.78 2.95
CA THR A 198 -2.54 9.37 3.27
C THR A 198 -2.56 8.50 4.53
N PHE A 199 -1.72 7.46 4.56
CA PHE A 199 -1.60 6.59 5.75
C PHE A 199 -1.06 7.31 6.97
N THR A 200 -0.09 8.19 6.79
CA THR A 200 0.47 8.97 7.89
C THR A 200 -0.61 9.82 8.56
N MET A 201 -1.43 10.49 7.76
CA MET A 201 -2.49 11.33 8.28
C MET A 201 -3.66 10.51 8.85
N ALA A 202 -4.05 9.42 8.19
CA ALA A 202 -5.07 8.50 8.68
C ALA A 202 -4.67 7.87 10.03
N ALA A 203 -3.44 7.37 10.14
CA ALA A 203 -2.91 6.84 11.40
C ALA A 203 -2.98 7.86 12.53
N ARG A 204 -2.62 9.11 12.24
CA ARG A 204 -2.72 10.22 13.20
C ARG A 204 -4.16 10.46 13.68
N VAL A 205 -5.14 10.41 12.77
CA VAL A 205 -6.56 10.55 13.11
C VAL A 205 -7.01 9.43 14.04
N LEU A 206 -6.68 8.18 13.70
CA LEU A 206 -7.03 7.03 14.53
C LEU A 206 -6.41 7.08 15.93
N ARG A 207 -5.15 7.51 16.03
CA ARG A 207 -4.50 7.67 17.33
C ARG A 207 -5.15 8.73 18.21
N ARG A 208 -5.58 9.84 17.61
CA ARG A 208 -6.32 10.89 18.32
C ARG A 208 -7.68 10.42 18.78
N ALA A 209 -8.33 9.54 18.01
CA ALA A 209 -9.58 8.87 18.37
C ALA A 209 -9.40 7.75 19.42
N GLY A 210 -8.19 7.53 19.93
CA GLY A 210 -7.92 6.54 20.98
C GLY A 210 -7.43 5.17 20.50
N ALA A 211 -7.14 5.00 19.20
CA ALA A 211 -6.53 3.76 18.71
C ALA A 211 -5.17 3.51 19.34
N ASP A 212 -4.91 2.25 19.69
CA ASP A 212 -3.61 1.82 20.18
C ASP A 212 -2.50 2.05 19.14
N ALA A 213 -1.28 2.25 19.61
CA ALA A 213 -0.13 2.81 18.89
C ALA A 213 0.33 2.08 17.62
N ARG A 214 -0.26 0.96 17.24
CA ARG A 214 0.24 0.08 16.17
C ARG A 214 -0.70 -0.01 14.99
N ILE A 215 -0.83 1.09 14.26
CA ILE A 215 -1.57 1.15 13.01
C ILE A 215 -0.63 0.71 11.91
N GLY A 216 -0.81 -0.49 11.37
CA GLY A 216 -0.07 -0.99 10.24
C GLY A 216 -0.77 -0.66 8.93
N PRO A 217 -0.17 0.13 8.00
CA PRO A 217 -0.74 0.40 6.70
C PRO A 217 -0.61 -0.81 5.78
N ARG A 218 -1.60 -0.98 4.90
CA ARG A 218 -1.57 -1.93 3.81
C ARG A 218 -2.12 -1.36 2.53
N HIS A 219 -1.49 -1.75 1.45
CA HIS A 219 -1.88 -1.36 0.11
C HIS A 219 -1.97 -2.58 -0.78
N ILE A 220 -2.84 -2.52 -1.78
CA ILE A 220 -2.87 -3.49 -2.86
C ILE A 220 -1.67 -3.25 -3.77
N ALA A 221 -1.33 -1.99 -4.03
CA ALA A 221 -0.26 -1.61 -4.95
C ALA A 221 0.57 -0.40 -4.50
N ARG A 222 1.76 -0.26 -5.09
CA ARG A 222 2.63 0.90 -5.00
C ARG A 222 3.15 1.27 -6.39
#